data_4102ddf49483cb76d6017411fa3edd8f
#
_entry.id   4102ddf49483cb76d6017411fa3edd8f
#
_cell.length_a   1.000
_cell.length_b   1.000
_cell.length_c   1.000
_cell.angle_alpha   90.00
_cell.angle_beta   90.00
_cell.angle_gamma   90.00
#
_symmetry.space_group_name_H-M   'P 1'
#
loop_
_entity.id
_entity.type
_entity.pdbx_description
1 polymer ?
#
loop_
_entity_poly.entity_id
_entity_poly.type
_entity_poly.pdbx_seq_one_letter_code
_entity_poly.pdbx_strand_id
1 'polypeptide(L)'
;MGAAWAQTFSWGTCTVEVREPIRPAQRVLVLLPGWNYSRRCWCDSSRVCSLALAKGYRLILVEMGKSIYASDVFPETRADWRHYPTLRTLIDTVFPALLEKGFLWSGRSYLLGLSTGGRGVVMILAHTGRLFRAGAALSGDFDPHLDPKDRLLTGWYGPYGPRWENVDNPLSLSERLQVPLFLAHGQNDPFVPHLHSRRLYQHLQKKRPDLTVVYREVPHAGHDFTFWEQAGEWALEFFESL
;
A
#
# COMPACT_ATOMS: atom_id res chain seq x y z
N MET A 1 3.37 25.09 -21.48
CA MET A 1 2.93 23.92 -20.73
C MET A 1 3.72 23.92 -19.42
N GLY A 2 3.08 24.22 -18.28
CA GLY A 2 3.75 24.24 -16.98
C GLY A 2 4.31 22.85 -16.65
N ALA A 3 5.57 22.79 -16.25
CA ALA A 3 6.17 21.56 -15.77
C ALA A 3 5.40 21.08 -14.53
N ALA A 4 5.13 19.79 -14.44
CA ALA A 4 4.57 19.19 -13.23
C ALA A 4 5.56 19.50 -12.08
N TRP A 5 5.07 20.21 -11.07
CA TRP A 5 5.90 20.66 -9.95
C TRP A 5 6.09 19.51 -8.96
N ALA A 6 7.32 19.27 -8.54
CA ALA A 6 7.66 18.23 -7.58
C ALA A 6 8.44 18.81 -6.39
N GLN A 7 8.06 18.41 -5.18
CA GLN A 7 8.80 18.70 -3.94
C GLN A 7 9.17 17.42 -3.22
N THR A 8 10.32 17.44 -2.55
CA THR A 8 10.78 16.32 -1.72
C THR A 8 10.94 16.78 -0.29
N PHE A 9 10.45 15.96 0.63
CA PHE A 9 10.51 16.13 2.07
C PHE A 9 11.11 14.90 2.71
N SER A 10 11.70 15.06 3.90
CA SER A 10 12.19 13.95 4.70
C SER A 10 11.72 14.10 6.14
N TRP A 11 11.14 13.03 6.70
CA TRP A 11 10.74 12.94 8.09
C TRP A 11 11.32 11.66 8.69
N GLY A 12 12.29 11.82 9.60
CA GLY A 12 13.05 10.68 10.13
C GLY A 12 13.75 9.93 8.99
N THR A 13 13.47 8.64 8.87
CA THR A 13 14.03 7.77 7.83
C THR A 13 13.21 7.72 6.55
N CYS A 14 12.05 8.38 6.49
CA CYS A 14 11.15 8.35 5.33
C CYS A 14 11.34 9.61 4.47
N THR A 15 11.63 9.40 3.19
CA THR A 15 11.60 10.45 2.17
C THR A 15 10.31 10.37 1.37
N VAL A 16 9.70 11.52 1.13
CA VAL A 16 8.45 11.65 0.40
C VAL A 16 8.62 12.64 -0.74
N GLU A 17 8.15 12.28 -1.92
CA GLU A 17 8.07 13.17 -3.07
C GLU A 17 6.59 13.47 -3.36
N VAL A 18 6.26 14.77 -3.45
CA VAL A 18 4.93 15.25 -3.82
C VAL A 18 4.98 15.75 -5.27
N ARG A 19 4.08 15.31 -6.12
CA ARG A 19 3.94 15.77 -7.50
C ARG A 19 2.55 16.35 -7.71
N GLU A 20 2.49 17.58 -8.25
CA GLU A 20 1.24 18.26 -8.54
C GLU A 20 0.80 18.02 -9.99
N PRO A 21 -0.50 17.83 -10.23
CA PRO A 21 -1.04 17.87 -11.59
C PRO A 21 -0.96 19.30 -12.16
N ILE A 22 -1.07 19.42 -13.48
CA ILE A 22 -1.05 20.74 -14.17
C ILE A 22 -2.19 21.65 -13.71
N ARG A 23 -3.38 21.07 -13.48
CA ARG A 23 -4.55 21.77 -12.90
C ARG A 23 -4.53 21.62 -11.38
N PRO A 24 -5.17 22.51 -10.62
CA PRO A 24 -5.29 22.33 -9.17
C PRO A 24 -5.79 20.93 -8.81
N ALA A 25 -5.07 20.26 -7.91
CA ALA A 25 -5.42 18.91 -7.48
C ALA A 25 -6.82 18.88 -6.86
N GLN A 26 -7.55 17.82 -7.14
CA GLN A 26 -8.88 17.57 -6.57
C GLN A 26 -8.87 16.39 -5.59
N ARG A 27 -7.90 15.51 -5.74
CA ARG A 27 -7.72 14.26 -4.99
C ARG A 27 -6.24 14.01 -4.75
N VAL A 28 -5.94 13.12 -3.83
CA VAL A 28 -4.57 12.72 -3.53
C VAL A 28 -4.44 11.21 -3.71
N LEU A 29 -3.36 10.77 -4.34
CA LEU A 29 -3.00 9.37 -4.45
C LEU A 29 -1.64 9.14 -3.77
N VAL A 30 -1.63 8.37 -2.69
CA VAL A 30 -0.42 7.91 -2.02
C VAL A 30 -0.02 6.57 -2.64
N LEU A 31 1.19 6.50 -3.18
CA LEU A 31 1.75 5.34 -3.87
C LEU A 31 2.77 4.64 -2.96
N LEU A 32 2.47 3.39 -2.64
CA LEU A 32 3.28 2.54 -1.76
C LEU A 32 4.11 1.57 -2.61
N PRO A 33 5.46 1.64 -2.52
CA PRO A 33 6.34 0.71 -3.22
C PRO A 33 6.34 -0.68 -2.58
N GLY A 34 6.77 -1.67 -3.34
CA GLY A 34 7.12 -2.99 -2.84
C GLY A 34 8.49 -3.03 -2.18
N TRP A 35 8.92 -4.23 -1.75
CA TRP A 35 10.19 -4.47 -1.09
C TRP A 35 11.39 -3.96 -1.89
N ASN A 36 12.12 -3.04 -1.28
CA ASN A 36 13.36 -2.47 -1.82
C ASN A 36 13.20 -1.75 -3.20
N TYR A 37 11.98 -1.44 -3.61
CA TYR A 37 11.73 -0.54 -4.72
C TYR A 37 11.90 0.92 -4.29
N SER A 38 12.35 1.75 -5.21
CA SER A 38 12.35 3.20 -5.00
C SER A 38 10.92 3.74 -4.92
N ARG A 39 10.73 4.88 -4.27
CA ARG A 39 9.43 5.59 -4.25
C ARG A 39 8.88 5.90 -5.64
N ARG A 40 9.75 5.99 -6.65
CA ARG A 40 9.37 6.30 -8.03
C ARG A 40 9.00 5.09 -8.87
N CYS A 41 9.06 3.87 -8.32
CA CYS A 41 8.87 2.63 -9.08
C CYS A 41 7.57 2.63 -9.91
N TRP A 42 6.48 3.18 -9.36
CA TRP A 42 5.21 3.32 -10.09
C TRP A 42 5.31 4.25 -11.29
N CYS A 43 6.04 5.35 -11.14
CA CYS A 43 6.16 6.36 -12.19
C CYS A 43 7.18 5.99 -13.27
N ASP A 44 8.24 5.25 -12.87
CA ASP A 44 9.35 4.90 -13.75
C ASP A 44 9.05 3.62 -14.55
N SER A 45 8.14 2.77 -14.04
CA SER A 45 7.86 1.45 -14.62
C SER A 45 6.42 1.25 -15.09
N SER A 46 5.55 2.28 -14.98
CA SER A 46 4.15 2.21 -15.42
C SER A 46 3.59 3.58 -15.79
N ARG A 47 2.43 3.59 -16.46
CA ARG A 47 1.68 4.80 -16.79
C ARG A 47 0.78 5.29 -15.65
N VAL A 48 0.71 4.59 -14.52
CA VAL A 48 -0.20 4.90 -13.40
C VAL A 48 -0.04 6.34 -12.93
N CYS A 49 1.22 6.81 -12.78
CA CYS A 49 1.46 8.20 -12.37
C CYS A 49 0.95 9.24 -13.37
N SER A 50 1.23 9.04 -14.65
CA SER A 50 0.79 9.97 -15.71
C SER A 50 -0.73 10.00 -15.82
N LEU A 51 -1.38 8.85 -15.73
CA LEU A 51 -2.83 8.74 -15.75
C LEU A 51 -3.47 9.40 -14.53
N ALA A 52 -2.93 9.17 -13.33
CA ALA A 52 -3.45 9.80 -12.11
C ALA A 52 -3.27 11.33 -12.14
N LEU A 53 -2.12 11.84 -12.58
CA LEU A 53 -1.90 13.29 -12.76
C LEU A 53 -2.88 13.88 -13.79
N ALA A 54 -3.12 13.20 -14.91
CA ALA A 54 -4.07 13.64 -15.93
C ALA A 54 -5.52 13.70 -15.40
N LYS A 55 -5.87 12.81 -14.44
CA LYS A 55 -7.14 12.77 -13.72
C LYS A 55 -7.25 13.76 -12.55
N GLY A 56 -6.23 14.59 -12.32
CA GLY A 56 -6.22 15.62 -11.29
C GLY A 56 -5.84 15.11 -9.89
N TYR A 57 -5.18 13.97 -9.79
CA TYR A 57 -4.61 13.51 -8.53
C TYR A 57 -3.26 14.21 -8.28
N ARG A 58 -3.07 14.74 -7.07
CA ARG A 58 -1.73 14.96 -6.48
C ARG A 58 -1.15 13.60 -6.15
N LEU A 59 0.11 13.35 -6.48
CA LEU A 59 0.80 12.12 -6.11
C LEU A 59 1.66 12.34 -4.87
N ILE A 60 1.64 11.38 -3.97
CA ILE A 60 2.54 11.29 -2.82
C ILE A 60 3.28 9.95 -2.94
N LEU A 61 4.58 10.03 -3.22
CA LEU A 61 5.46 8.88 -3.40
C LEU A 61 6.30 8.71 -2.14
N VAL A 62 6.16 7.58 -1.44
CA VAL A 62 6.87 7.33 -0.18
C VAL A 62 8.04 6.38 -0.36
N GLU A 63 9.19 6.69 0.24
CA GLU A 63 10.36 5.82 0.25
C GLU A 63 10.31 4.89 1.44
N MET A 64 10.17 3.59 1.20
CA MET A 64 10.05 2.59 2.26
C MET A 64 11.27 1.63 2.31
N GLY A 65 12.03 1.52 1.23
CA GLY A 65 13.21 0.64 1.15
C GLY A 65 12.86 -0.81 1.50
N LYS A 66 13.60 -1.40 2.44
CA LYS A 66 13.36 -2.78 2.90
C LYS A 66 12.30 -2.86 4.01
N SER A 67 11.20 -2.15 3.87
CA SER A 67 10.05 -2.21 4.77
C SER A 67 9.02 -3.23 4.29
N ILE A 68 8.38 -3.92 5.23
CA ILE A 68 7.17 -4.71 5.01
C ILE A 68 5.94 -4.02 5.62
N TYR A 69 6.06 -2.74 5.95
CA TYR A 69 5.03 -1.99 6.68
C TYR A 69 4.68 -2.65 8.03
N ALA A 70 5.70 -3.20 8.70
CA ALA A 70 5.58 -3.67 10.07
C ALA A 70 5.16 -2.51 10.98
N SER A 71 4.39 -2.78 12.03
CA SER A 71 3.92 -1.74 12.96
C SER A 71 5.07 -0.98 13.60
N ASP A 72 6.17 -1.68 13.94
CA ASP A 72 7.35 -1.10 14.57
C ASP A 72 8.62 -1.89 14.21
N VAL A 73 9.77 -1.43 14.69
CA VAL A 73 11.02 -2.21 14.75
C VAL A 73 11.00 -3.07 16.01
N PHE A 74 11.28 -4.36 15.87
CA PHE A 74 11.26 -5.33 16.96
C PHE A 74 12.67 -5.77 17.34
N PRO A 75 12.89 -6.34 18.54
CA PRO A 75 14.19 -6.89 18.94
C PRO A 75 14.75 -7.92 17.95
N GLU A 76 13.87 -8.69 17.31
CA GLU A 76 14.21 -9.73 16.33
C GLU A 76 14.46 -9.18 14.93
N THR A 77 14.07 -7.92 14.66
CA THR A 77 14.29 -7.30 13.34
C THR A 77 15.79 -7.30 13.01
N ARG A 78 16.12 -7.77 11.84
CA ARG A 78 17.50 -7.78 11.33
C ARG A 78 18.14 -6.40 11.48
N ALA A 79 19.37 -6.37 11.96
CA ALA A 79 20.09 -5.12 12.26
C ALA A 79 20.20 -4.17 11.04
N ASP A 80 20.41 -4.76 9.85
CA ASP A 80 20.50 -4.01 8.58
C ASP A 80 19.14 -3.48 8.06
N TRP A 81 18.00 -3.82 8.71
CA TRP A 81 16.68 -3.34 8.33
C TRP A 81 16.07 -2.35 9.32
N ARG A 82 16.60 -2.22 10.52
CA ARG A 82 16.04 -1.39 11.61
C ARG A 82 15.94 0.10 11.31
N HIS A 83 16.66 0.58 10.31
CA HIS A 83 16.66 1.99 9.90
C HIS A 83 15.61 2.31 8.82
N TYR A 84 14.92 1.31 8.27
CA TYR A 84 13.86 1.57 7.29
C TYR A 84 12.55 2.00 7.95
N PRO A 85 11.71 2.81 7.26
CA PRO A 85 10.44 3.26 7.80
C PRO A 85 9.50 2.10 8.16
N THR A 86 8.74 2.28 9.23
CA THR A 86 7.69 1.37 9.67
C THR A 86 6.30 1.94 9.36
N LEU A 87 5.25 1.18 9.65
CA LEU A 87 3.89 1.66 9.62
C LEU A 87 3.70 2.88 10.53
N ARG A 88 4.26 2.83 11.75
CA ARG A 88 4.23 3.93 12.71
C ARG A 88 4.89 5.20 12.16
N THR A 89 6.00 5.08 11.43
CA THR A 89 6.63 6.23 10.76
C THR A 89 5.64 6.95 9.84
N LEU A 90 4.84 6.20 9.08
CA LEU A 90 3.84 6.80 8.20
C LEU A 90 2.69 7.44 8.99
N ILE A 91 2.13 6.71 9.97
CA ILE A 91 0.90 7.11 10.67
C ILE A 91 1.17 8.23 11.67
N ASP A 92 2.27 8.14 12.43
CA ASP A 92 2.52 9.05 13.55
C ASP A 92 3.35 10.29 13.13
N THR A 93 4.02 10.23 11.97
CA THR A 93 4.93 11.30 11.54
C THR A 93 4.60 11.84 10.15
N VAL A 94 4.61 10.98 9.13
CA VAL A 94 4.53 11.43 7.73
C VAL A 94 3.13 11.95 7.40
N PHE A 95 2.08 11.20 7.69
CA PHE A 95 0.71 11.62 7.35
C PHE A 95 0.26 12.85 8.13
N PRO A 96 0.51 12.98 9.44
CA PRO A 96 0.24 14.24 10.17
C PRO A 96 0.95 15.44 9.56
N ALA A 97 2.24 15.32 9.23
CA ALA A 97 2.99 16.41 8.60
C ALA A 97 2.46 16.78 7.20
N LEU A 98 2.02 15.78 6.42
CA LEU A 98 1.40 16.02 5.11
C LEU A 98 0.01 16.66 5.21
N LEU A 99 -0.77 16.32 6.24
CA LEU A 99 -2.05 16.97 6.54
C LEU A 99 -1.83 18.43 6.94
N GLU A 100 -0.92 18.71 7.85
CA GLU A 100 -0.57 20.07 8.30
C GLU A 100 -0.12 20.96 7.15
N LYS A 101 0.68 20.41 6.23
CA LYS A 101 1.14 21.12 5.03
C LYS A 101 0.09 21.22 3.92
N GLY A 102 -1.09 20.61 4.08
CA GLY A 102 -2.15 20.61 3.07
C GLY A 102 -1.85 19.74 1.85
N PHE A 103 -0.91 18.81 1.93
CA PHE A 103 -0.61 17.86 0.85
C PHE A 103 -1.49 16.62 0.90
N LEU A 104 -1.85 16.13 2.06
CA LEU A 104 -2.80 15.03 2.28
C LEU A 104 -4.16 15.60 2.71
N TRP A 105 -5.27 15.00 2.26
CA TRP A 105 -6.61 15.48 2.58
C TRP A 105 -7.48 14.33 3.10
N SER A 106 -8.00 14.48 4.31
CA SER A 106 -8.91 13.49 4.89
C SER A 106 -10.15 13.28 4.00
N GLY A 107 -10.51 12.01 3.76
CA GLY A 107 -11.67 11.62 2.95
C GLY A 107 -11.56 11.91 1.45
N ARG A 108 -10.44 12.47 0.97
CA ARG A 108 -10.16 12.78 -0.44
C ARG A 108 -8.82 12.22 -0.91
N SER A 109 -8.18 11.40 -0.08
CA SER A 109 -6.93 10.72 -0.36
C SER A 109 -7.17 9.23 -0.54
N TYR A 110 -6.39 8.62 -1.40
CA TYR A 110 -6.46 7.20 -1.77
C TYR A 110 -5.09 6.55 -1.59
N LEU A 111 -5.07 5.26 -1.34
CA LEU A 111 -3.86 4.44 -1.25
C LEU A 111 -3.79 3.44 -2.39
N LEU A 112 -2.65 3.32 -3.04
CA LEU A 112 -2.35 2.26 -4.01
C LEU A 112 -0.99 1.66 -3.71
N GLY A 113 -0.93 0.34 -3.51
CA GLY A 113 0.32 -0.34 -3.19
C GLY A 113 0.48 -1.68 -3.90
N LEU A 114 1.72 -2.04 -4.22
CA LEU A 114 2.08 -3.33 -4.82
C LEU A 114 2.95 -4.16 -3.88
N SER A 115 2.83 -5.49 -3.92
CA SER A 115 3.66 -6.42 -3.14
C SER A 115 3.59 -6.09 -1.62
N THR A 116 4.71 -5.86 -0.95
CA THR A 116 4.70 -5.38 0.45
C THR A 116 3.95 -4.05 0.61
N GLY A 117 3.92 -3.18 -0.42
CA GLY A 117 3.07 -1.98 -0.44
C GLY A 117 1.59 -2.31 -0.48
N GLY A 118 1.18 -3.42 -1.12
CA GLY A 118 -0.18 -3.95 -1.06
C GLY A 118 -0.56 -4.37 0.37
N ARG A 119 0.35 -5.09 1.07
CA ARG A 119 0.22 -5.32 2.53
C ARG A 119 0.07 -4.00 3.27
N GLY A 120 0.92 -3.01 2.97
CA GLY A 120 0.91 -1.67 3.56
C GLY A 120 -0.43 -0.96 3.44
N VAL A 121 -1.13 -1.09 2.30
CA VAL A 121 -2.48 -0.53 2.13
C VAL A 121 -3.43 -1.04 3.21
N VAL A 122 -3.51 -2.35 3.40
CA VAL A 122 -4.41 -2.96 4.41
C VAL A 122 -4.01 -2.54 5.81
N MET A 123 -2.71 -2.56 6.13
CA MET A 123 -2.18 -2.15 7.42
C MET A 123 -2.49 -0.68 7.74
N ILE A 124 -2.28 0.23 6.79
CA ILE A 124 -2.57 1.66 6.97
C ILE A 124 -4.06 1.88 7.16
N LEU A 125 -4.91 1.33 6.31
CA LEU A 125 -6.37 1.52 6.40
C LEU A 125 -6.94 0.98 7.71
N ALA A 126 -6.40 -0.12 8.24
CA ALA A 126 -6.84 -0.69 9.51
C ALA A 126 -6.53 0.22 10.73
N HIS A 127 -5.57 1.14 10.61
CA HIS A 127 -5.12 2.02 11.68
C HIS A 127 -5.54 3.49 11.51
N THR A 128 -5.97 3.90 10.31
CA THR A 128 -6.25 5.32 10.02
C THR A 128 -7.72 5.63 9.84
N GLY A 129 -8.60 4.63 10.04
CA GLY A 129 -10.04 4.82 9.94
C GLY A 129 -10.47 5.38 8.58
N ARG A 130 -11.06 6.58 8.57
CA ARG A 130 -11.55 7.25 7.35
C ARG A 130 -10.64 8.37 6.84
N LEU A 131 -9.37 8.36 7.22
CA LEU A 131 -8.39 9.31 6.68
C LEU A 131 -8.33 9.20 5.14
N PHE A 132 -8.32 7.97 4.63
CA PHE A 132 -8.40 7.70 3.20
C PHE A 132 -9.84 7.43 2.76
N ARG A 133 -10.15 7.73 1.50
CA ARG A 133 -11.45 7.45 0.88
C ARG A 133 -11.59 5.98 0.51
N ALA A 134 -10.50 5.38 0.02
CA ALA A 134 -10.40 3.97 -0.36
C ALA A 134 -8.93 3.54 -0.50
N GLY A 135 -8.70 2.23 -0.63
CA GLY A 135 -7.40 1.66 -0.97
C GLY A 135 -7.45 0.61 -2.05
N ALA A 136 -6.31 0.41 -2.71
CA ALA A 136 -6.08 -0.66 -3.67
C ALA A 136 -4.79 -1.41 -3.34
N ALA A 137 -4.90 -2.70 -3.10
CA ALA A 137 -3.80 -3.56 -2.70
C ALA A 137 -3.54 -4.64 -3.75
N LEU A 138 -2.37 -4.58 -4.39
CA LEU A 138 -1.99 -5.45 -5.49
C LEU A 138 -0.90 -6.43 -5.05
N SER A 139 -1.09 -7.71 -5.30
CA SER A 139 -0.10 -8.79 -5.02
C SER A 139 0.47 -8.76 -3.60
N GLY A 140 -0.35 -8.41 -2.59
CA GLY A 140 0.11 -8.32 -1.20
C GLY A 140 0.04 -9.64 -0.45
N ASP A 141 0.87 -9.75 0.60
CA ASP A 141 0.86 -10.84 1.56
C ASP A 141 -0.05 -10.47 2.75
N PHE A 142 -1.15 -11.19 2.92
CA PHE A 142 -2.16 -10.83 3.91
C PHE A 142 -2.39 -11.86 5.00
N ASP A 143 -2.03 -13.12 4.75
CA ASP A 143 -2.22 -14.22 5.69
C ASP A 143 -0.88 -14.90 6.02
N PRO A 144 -0.28 -14.61 7.18
CA PRO A 144 1.02 -15.16 7.55
C PRO A 144 1.01 -16.69 7.73
N HIS A 145 -0.17 -17.32 7.87
CA HIS A 145 -0.29 -18.77 7.95
C HIS A 145 0.02 -19.48 6.63
N LEU A 146 -0.06 -18.77 5.49
CA LEU A 146 0.21 -19.36 4.17
C LEU A 146 1.70 -19.62 3.95
N ASP A 147 2.58 -18.79 4.53
CA ASP A 147 4.02 -18.98 4.48
C ASP A 147 4.70 -18.60 5.80
N PRO A 148 4.69 -19.51 6.80
CA PRO A 148 5.34 -19.27 8.11
C PRO A 148 6.87 -19.22 8.02
N LYS A 149 7.46 -19.44 6.84
CA LYS A 149 8.90 -19.35 6.57
C LYS A 149 9.26 -18.18 5.67
N ASP A 150 8.30 -17.29 5.37
CA ASP A 150 8.58 -16.10 4.56
C ASP A 150 9.80 -15.35 5.10
N ARG A 151 10.74 -15.05 4.19
CA ARG A 151 12.05 -14.47 4.54
C ARG A 151 11.94 -13.02 5.01
N LEU A 152 10.98 -12.27 4.47
CA LEU A 152 10.78 -10.87 4.83
C LEU A 152 10.12 -10.78 6.21
N LEU A 153 9.06 -11.56 6.42
CA LEU A 153 8.38 -11.62 7.70
C LEU A 153 9.32 -12.15 8.80
N THR A 154 10.07 -13.24 8.51
CA THR A 154 11.09 -13.75 9.45
C THR A 154 12.17 -12.73 9.75
N GLY A 155 12.61 -11.96 8.75
CA GLY A 155 13.63 -10.92 8.95
C GLY A 155 13.13 -9.72 9.76
N TRP A 156 11.83 -9.42 9.74
CA TRP A 156 11.22 -8.34 10.53
C TRP A 156 10.77 -8.81 11.92
N TYR A 157 10.12 -9.96 12.03
CA TYR A 157 9.44 -10.41 13.26
C TYR A 157 10.17 -11.54 14.00
N GLY A 158 11.24 -12.09 13.42
CA GLY A 158 11.85 -13.33 13.91
C GLY A 158 11.06 -14.57 13.45
N PRO A 159 11.28 -15.74 14.07
CA PRO A 159 10.55 -16.96 13.75
C PRO A 159 9.04 -16.78 13.89
N TYR A 160 8.29 -17.55 13.10
CA TYR A 160 6.83 -17.57 13.16
C TYR A 160 6.32 -17.77 14.60
N GLY A 161 5.37 -16.94 15.03
CA GLY A 161 4.86 -16.96 16.39
C GLY A 161 3.82 -15.87 16.65
N PRO A 162 3.45 -15.64 17.92
CA PRO A 162 2.32 -14.79 18.30
C PRO A 162 2.35 -13.37 17.74
N ARG A 163 3.54 -12.80 17.47
CA ARG A 163 3.67 -11.47 16.87
C ARG A 163 3.10 -11.40 15.47
N TRP A 164 3.36 -12.42 14.65
CA TRP A 164 2.83 -12.49 13.31
C TRP A 164 1.30 -12.57 13.28
N GLU A 165 0.72 -13.24 14.26
CA GLU A 165 -0.71 -13.50 14.35
C GLU A 165 -1.47 -12.36 15.01
N ASN A 166 -0.92 -11.80 16.09
CA ASN A 166 -1.68 -10.93 16.99
C ASN A 166 -1.36 -9.44 16.83
N VAL A 167 -0.18 -9.09 16.30
CA VAL A 167 0.26 -7.69 16.18
C VAL A 167 0.11 -7.18 14.75
N ASP A 168 0.69 -7.89 13.80
CA ASP A 168 0.82 -7.43 12.41
C ASP A 168 0.20 -8.42 11.40
N ASN A 169 -0.92 -9.02 11.74
CA ASN A 169 -1.67 -9.89 10.84
C ASN A 169 -2.68 -9.08 10.00
N PRO A 170 -2.40 -8.79 8.71
CA PRO A 170 -3.29 -7.99 7.89
C PRO A 170 -4.68 -8.62 7.73
N LEU A 171 -4.78 -9.97 7.70
CA LEU A 171 -6.05 -10.66 7.60
C LEU A 171 -6.96 -10.31 8.78
N SER A 172 -6.46 -10.45 10.02
CA SER A 172 -7.23 -10.12 11.23
C SER A 172 -7.47 -8.62 11.35
N LEU A 173 -6.46 -7.79 11.07
CA LEU A 173 -6.58 -6.33 11.14
C LEU A 173 -7.55 -5.77 10.10
N SER A 174 -7.78 -6.46 8.98
CA SER A 174 -8.72 -6.04 7.94
C SER A 174 -10.17 -5.89 8.43
N GLU A 175 -10.54 -6.55 9.53
CA GLU A 175 -11.86 -6.38 10.15
C GLU A 175 -12.12 -4.94 10.64
N ARG A 176 -11.05 -4.14 10.83
CA ARG A 176 -11.11 -2.72 11.24
C ARG A 176 -11.30 -1.75 10.07
N LEU A 177 -11.27 -2.23 8.82
CA LEU A 177 -11.41 -1.38 7.64
C LEU A 177 -12.76 -0.64 7.65
N GLN A 178 -12.73 0.65 7.34
CA GLN A 178 -13.91 1.52 7.33
C GLN A 178 -14.19 2.13 5.95
N VAL A 179 -13.39 1.78 4.95
CA VAL A 179 -13.44 2.34 3.60
C VAL A 179 -13.30 1.25 2.54
N PRO A 180 -13.82 1.46 1.32
CA PRO A 180 -13.74 0.49 0.24
C PRO A 180 -12.32 0.00 -0.07
N LEU A 181 -12.21 -1.26 -0.48
CA LEU A 181 -10.96 -1.90 -0.84
C LEU A 181 -11.03 -2.57 -2.21
N PHE A 182 -10.05 -2.27 -3.06
CA PHE A 182 -9.80 -3.01 -4.29
C PHE A 182 -8.62 -3.96 -4.10
N LEU A 183 -8.77 -5.20 -4.52
CA LEU A 183 -7.75 -6.25 -4.50
C LEU A 183 -7.52 -6.76 -5.91
N ALA A 184 -6.26 -6.93 -6.32
CA ALA A 184 -5.93 -7.67 -7.53
C ALA A 184 -4.68 -8.52 -7.35
N HIS A 185 -4.65 -9.71 -7.98
CA HIS A 185 -3.53 -10.65 -7.89
C HIS A 185 -3.39 -11.47 -9.16
N GLY A 186 -2.16 -11.71 -9.59
CA GLY A 186 -1.85 -12.64 -10.68
C GLY A 186 -1.81 -14.08 -10.19
N GLN A 187 -2.43 -15.01 -10.92
CA GLN A 187 -2.45 -16.43 -10.52
C GLN A 187 -1.08 -17.10 -10.61
N ASN A 188 -0.21 -16.61 -11.50
CA ASN A 188 1.14 -17.13 -11.69
C ASN A 188 2.20 -16.33 -10.93
N ASP A 189 1.81 -15.65 -9.86
CA ASP A 189 2.74 -14.93 -8.99
C ASP A 189 3.71 -15.93 -8.30
N PRO A 190 5.03 -15.86 -8.61
CA PRO A 190 5.99 -16.83 -8.08
C PRO A 190 6.52 -16.45 -6.68
N PHE A 191 6.21 -15.25 -6.18
CA PHE A 191 6.74 -14.72 -4.93
C PHE A 191 5.69 -14.68 -3.83
N VAL A 192 4.50 -14.19 -4.16
CA VAL A 192 3.38 -14.08 -3.22
C VAL A 192 2.21 -14.88 -3.79
N PRO A 193 1.86 -16.03 -3.20
CA PRO A 193 0.74 -16.83 -3.68
C PRO A 193 -0.57 -16.01 -3.72
N HIS A 194 -1.28 -16.04 -4.86
CA HIS A 194 -2.54 -15.32 -5.02
C HIS A 194 -3.61 -15.68 -3.96
N LEU A 195 -3.41 -16.82 -3.28
CA LEU A 195 -4.23 -17.24 -2.15
C LEU A 195 -4.29 -16.22 -1.02
N HIS A 196 -3.27 -15.38 -0.84
CA HIS A 196 -3.31 -14.28 0.14
C HIS A 196 -4.47 -13.32 -0.14
N SER A 197 -4.59 -12.82 -1.37
CA SER A 197 -5.68 -11.91 -1.75
C SER A 197 -7.03 -12.60 -1.75
N ARG A 198 -7.10 -13.85 -2.21
CA ARG A 198 -8.33 -14.64 -2.20
C ARG A 198 -8.85 -14.87 -0.78
N ARG A 199 -7.98 -15.23 0.17
CA ARG A 199 -8.34 -15.41 1.58
C ARG A 199 -8.79 -14.11 2.23
N LEU A 200 -8.08 -13.01 1.98
CA LEU A 200 -8.47 -11.70 2.48
C LEU A 200 -9.87 -11.31 1.97
N TYR A 201 -10.13 -11.48 0.67
CA TYR A 201 -11.44 -11.22 0.09
C TYR A 201 -12.53 -12.07 0.76
N GLN A 202 -12.33 -13.39 0.85
CA GLN A 202 -13.30 -14.31 1.48
C GLN A 202 -13.52 -13.99 2.96
N HIS A 203 -12.48 -13.64 3.68
CA HIS A 203 -12.55 -13.22 5.09
C HIS A 203 -13.41 -11.97 5.24
N LEU A 204 -13.17 -10.94 4.43
CA LEU A 204 -13.93 -9.69 4.46
C LEU A 204 -15.39 -9.91 4.04
N GLN A 205 -15.68 -10.72 3.03
CA GLN A 205 -17.06 -11.07 2.65
C GLN A 205 -17.83 -11.71 3.82
N LYS A 206 -17.15 -12.50 4.65
CA LYS A 206 -17.76 -13.17 5.82
C LYS A 206 -17.87 -12.25 7.03
N LYS A 207 -16.83 -11.46 7.32
CA LYS A 207 -16.70 -10.69 8.57
C LYS A 207 -17.20 -9.26 8.43
N ARG A 208 -17.14 -8.71 7.24
CA ARG A 208 -17.49 -7.31 6.93
C ARG A 208 -18.34 -7.25 5.64
N PRO A 209 -19.53 -7.91 5.63
CA PRO A 209 -20.42 -7.88 4.46
C PRO A 209 -20.93 -6.47 4.12
N ASP A 210 -20.81 -5.52 5.05
CA ASP A 210 -21.11 -4.10 4.89
C ASP A 210 -20.04 -3.34 4.09
N LEU A 211 -18.83 -3.91 3.96
CA LEU A 211 -17.71 -3.26 3.30
C LEU A 211 -17.70 -3.54 1.80
N THR A 212 -17.58 -2.49 0.99
CA THR A 212 -17.36 -2.65 -0.45
C THR A 212 -15.96 -3.18 -0.71
N VAL A 213 -15.84 -4.41 -1.17
CA VAL A 213 -14.59 -5.04 -1.57
C VAL A 213 -14.71 -5.59 -2.99
N VAL A 214 -13.83 -5.12 -3.88
CA VAL A 214 -13.70 -5.64 -5.25
C VAL A 214 -12.45 -6.49 -5.32
N TYR A 215 -12.55 -7.69 -5.88
CA TYR A 215 -11.40 -8.58 -6.09
C TYR A 215 -11.30 -9.02 -7.53
N ARG A 216 -10.11 -8.88 -8.12
CA ARG A 216 -9.76 -9.37 -9.44
C ARG A 216 -8.56 -10.33 -9.36
N GLU A 217 -8.76 -11.54 -9.83
CA GLU A 217 -7.70 -12.54 -9.96
C GLU A 217 -7.44 -12.77 -11.44
N VAL A 218 -6.19 -12.62 -11.87
CA VAL A 218 -5.84 -12.58 -13.29
C VAL A 218 -5.07 -13.83 -13.68
N PRO A 219 -5.63 -14.70 -14.54
CA PRO A 219 -4.92 -15.83 -15.10
C PRO A 219 -3.62 -15.38 -15.81
N HIS A 220 -2.56 -16.19 -15.68
CA HIS A 220 -1.27 -15.97 -16.33
C HIS A 220 -0.49 -14.71 -15.92
N ALA A 221 -1.04 -13.83 -15.11
CA ALA A 221 -0.32 -12.67 -14.59
C ALA A 221 0.65 -13.07 -13.47
N GLY A 222 1.81 -12.42 -13.44
CA GLY A 222 2.90 -12.65 -12.49
C GLY A 222 3.01 -11.57 -11.41
N HIS A 223 4.23 -11.39 -10.87
CA HIS A 223 4.61 -10.40 -9.88
C HIS A 223 5.46 -9.31 -10.51
N ASP A 224 4.89 -8.55 -11.44
CA ASP A 224 5.63 -7.62 -12.28
C ASP A 224 4.82 -6.39 -12.69
N PHE A 225 5.51 -5.39 -13.27
CA PHE A 225 4.88 -4.15 -13.70
C PHE A 225 3.95 -4.31 -14.90
N THR A 226 4.02 -5.38 -15.68
CA THR A 226 3.03 -5.66 -16.73
C THR A 226 1.65 -5.84 -16.11
N PHE A 227 1.58 -6.63 -15.05
CA PHE A 227 0.34 -6.83 -14.28
C PHE A 227 -0.02 -5.60 -13.45
N TRP A 228 0.94 -5.00 -12.74
CA TRP A 228 0.64 -3.89 -11.82
C TRP A 228 0.23 -2.61 -12.54
N GLU A 229 0.69 -2.35 -13.76
CA GLU A 229 0.20 -1.25 -14.58
C GLU A 229 -1.30 -1.44 -14.85
N GLN A 230 -1.70 -2.59 -15.38
CA GLN A 230 -3.10 -2.89 -15.67
C GLN A 230 -3.97 -2.84 -14.40
N ALA A 231 -3.52 -3.46 -13.32
CA ALA A 231 -4.25 -3.46 -12.05
C ALA A 231 -4.32 -2.07 -11.40
N GLY A 232 -3.30 -1.23 -11.61
CA GLY A 232 -3.28 0.17 -11.19
C GLY A 232 -4.28 1.02 -11.97
N GLU A 233 -4.45 0.79 -13.27
CA GLU A 233 -5.50 1.44 -14.06
C GLU A 233 -6.90 1.08 -13.54
N TRP A 234 -7.17 -0.21 -13.25
CA TRP A 234 -8.42 -0.63 -12.62
C TRP A 234 -8.63 -0.03 -11.22
N ALA A 235 -7.55 0.14 -10.46
CA ALA A 235 -7.63 0.80 -9.16
C ALA A 235 -8.03 2.27 -9.31
N LEU A 236 -7.50 2.99 -10.30
CA LEU A 236 -7.92 4.36 -10.60
C LEU A 236 -9.39 4.44 -11.03
N GLU A 237 -9.86 3.52 -11.88
CA GLU A 237 -11.29 3.41 -12.26
C GLU A 237 -12.16 3.17 -11.03
N PHE A 238 -11.75 2.24 -10.15
CA PHE A 238 -12.45 1.99 -8.89
C PHE A 238 -12.52 3.24 -8.01
N PHE A 239 -11.44 4.00 -7.86
CA PHE A 239 -11.44 5.24 -7.09
C PHE A 239 -12.35 6.31 -7.69
N GLU A 240 -12.49 6.35 -9.01
CA GLU A 240 -13.36 7.28 -9.71
C GLU A 240 -14.84 6.95 -9.57
N SER A 241 -15.17 5.68 -9.29
CA SER A 241 -16.55 5.21 -9.09
C SER A 241 -17.10 5.51 -7.69
N LEU A 242 -16.26 5.99 -6.76
CA LEU A 242 -16.61 6.31 -5.37
C LEU A 242 -16.90 7.80 -5.16
#